data_18f7b5c708593d8524f5c6f10e1b5964
#
_entry.id   18f7b5c708593d8524f5c6f10e1b5964
#
_cell.length_a   1.000
_cell.length_b   1.000
_cell.length_c   1.000
_cell.angle_alpha   90.00
_cell.angle_beta   90.00
_cell.angle_gamma   90.00
#
_symmetry.space_group_name_H-M   'P 1'
#
loop_
_entity.id
_entity.type
_entity.pdbx_description
1 polymer ?
#
loop_
_entity_poly.entity_id
_entity_poly.type
_entity_poly.pdbx_seq_one_letter_code
_entity_poly.pdbx_strand_id
1 'polypeptide(L)'
;MARIFAITNQKGGVGKTTTCVNLAASLAATKRRVLMIDLDPQGNATMGTGIDKHDVEFSSCEVLLGEASIAKARISVETKGLDVVPSNSDLTAAEVALMNTEGRERRLRDALQLVQDEYDYILIDCPPSLNMLTLNALTAAEGVIIPMQCEYYALEGLSALIETIEQLKATVNPGLMVEGLLRTMFDPRNKLANDVSTQLIMHFGDKVYNTLIPRNVRLAEAPSHGQPVILYDKASRGAMSYLALAGEILRRAEQQQPPIAEAAGA
;
A
#
# COMPACT_ATOMS: atom_id res chain seq x y z
N MET A 1 -1.86 16.51 -7.55
CA MET A 1 -0.86 15.45 -7.27
C MET A 1 -1.53 14.28 -6.58
N ALA A 2 -1.15 13.04 -6.95
CA ALA A 2 -1.65 11.83 -6.30
C ALA A 2 -1.21 11.75 -4.83
N ARG A 3 -2.01 11.12 -3.98
CA ARG A 3 -1.57 10.66 -2.66
C ARG A 3 -0.84 9.33 -2.79
N ILE A 4 0.39 9.26 -2.29
CA ILE A 4 1.27 8.09 -2.46
C ILE A 4 1.43 7.40 -1.11
N PHE A 5 0.97 6.14 -1.02
CA PHE A 5 1.04 5.34 0.21
C PHE A 5 1.87 4.07 0.02
N ALA A 6 2.87 3.88 0.86
CA ALA A 6 3.55 2.61 1.01
C ALA A 6 2.79 1.71 2.00
N ILE A 7 2.55 0.46 1.62
CA ILE A 7 1.90 -0.54 2.48
C ILE A 7 2.98 -1.49 2.95
N THR A 8 3.43 -1.33 4.20
CA THR A 8 4.58 -2.06 4.72
C THR A 8 4.39 -2.52 6.16
N ASN A 9 5.04 -3.62 6.48
CA ASN A 9 5.29 -4.14 7.82
C ASN A 9 6.38 -5.21 7.70
N GLN A 10 7.34 -5.22 8.62
CA GLN A 10 8.43 -6.19 8.63
C GLN A 10 7.95 -7.62 8.94
N LYS A 11 6.79 -7.76 9.59
CA LYS A 11 6.19 -9.06 9.87
C LYS A 11 5.53 -9.63 8.60
N GLY A 12 5.90 -10.86 8.24
CA GLY A 12 5.25 -11.61 7.17
C GLY A 12 3.81 -12.02 7.55
N GLY A 13 2.95 -12.18 6.54
CA GLY A 13 1.60 -12.72 6.73
C GLY A 13 0.58 -11.80 7.42
N VAL A 14 0.90 -10.50 7.62
CA VAL A 14 -0.03 -9.53 8.25
C VAL A 14 -1.06 -8.93 7.28
N GLY A 15 -1.04 -9.33 6.01
CA GLY A 15 -2.00 -8.86 5.00
C GLY A 15 -1.58 -7.59 4.27
N LYS A 16 -0.28 -7.33 4.08
CA LYS A 16 0.23 -6.19 3.27
C LYS A 16 -0.33 -6.25 1.84
N THR A 17 0.01 -7.27 1.10
CA THR A 17 -0.44 -7.50 -0.29
C THR A 17 -1.96 -7.54 -0.39
N THR A 18 -2.62 -8.26 0.52
CA THR A 18 -4.09 -8.30 0.59
C THR A 18 -4.66 -6.89 0.76
N THR A 19 -4.05 -6.07 1.61
CA THR A 19 -4.48 -4.69 1.82
C THR A 19 -4.20 -3.84 0.58
N CYS A 20 -3.03 -3.95 -0.03
CA CYS A 20 -2.68 -3.17 -1.22
C CYS A 20 -3.67 -3.42 -2.36
N VAL A 21 -3.86 -4.68 -2.76
CA VAL A 21 -4.77 -5.07 -3.83
C VAL A 21 -6.22 -4.65 -3.56
N ASN A 22 -6.73 -4.95 -2.37
CA ASN A 22 -8.15 -4.72 -2.08
C ASN A 22 -8.47 -3.26 -1.77
N LEU A 23 -7.53 -2.50 -1.20
CA LEU A 23 -7.68 -1.05 -1.03
C LEU A 23 -7.61 -0.34 -2.39
N ALA A 24 -6.65 -0.72 -3.27
CA ALA A 24 -6.56 -0.17 -4.62
C ALA A 24 -7.86 -0.36 -5.40
N ALA A 25 -8.37 -1.60 -5.42
CA ALA A 25 -9.63 -1.92 -6.07
C ALA A 25 -10.83 -1.19 -5.44
N SER A 26 -10.85 -1.02 -4.11
CA SER A 26 -11.92 -0.31 -3.41
C SER A 26 -11.89 1.19 -3.67
N LEU A 27 -10.72 1.82 -3.73
CA LEU A 27 -10.57 3.23 -4.14
C LEU A 27 -11.00 3.43 -5.60
N ALA A 28 -10.61 2.55 -6.50
CA ALA A 28 -11.04 2.58 -7.89
C ALA A 28 -12.58 2.44 -8.03
N ALA A 29 -13.21 1.58 -7.22
CA ALA A 29 -14.66 1.46 -7.16
C ALA A 29 -15.37 2.75 -6.70
N THR A 30 -14.68 3.65 -6.00
CA THR A 30 -15.17 5.00 -5.66
C THR A 30 -14.88 6.04 -6.75
N LYS A 31 -14.56 5.60 -7.98
CA LYS A 31 -14.25 6.45 -9.15
C LYS A 31 -12.96 7.25 -9.01
N ARG A 32 -12.01 6.79 -8.21
CA ARG A 32 -10.65 7.34 -8.15
C ARG A 32 -9.78 6.65 -9.20
N ARG A 33 -8.84 7.41 -9.78
CA ARG A 33 -7.78 6.86 -10.65
C ARG A 33 -6.67 6.36 -9.74
N VAL A 34 -6.39 5.08 -9.79
CA VAL A 34 -5.47 4.42 -8.87
C VAL A 34 -4.35 3.72 -9.65
N LEU A 35 -3.11 3.92 -9.21
CA LEU A 35 -1.97 3.12 -9.61
C LEU A 35 -1.55 2.24 -8.43
N MET A 36 -1.40 0.95 -8.67
CA MET A 36 -0.77 0.03 -7.74
C MET A 36 0.60 -0.37 -8.27
N ILE A 37 1.61 -0.35 -7.39
CA ILE A 37 2.97 -0.78 -7.73
C ILE A 37 3.32 -1.96 -6.84
N ASP A 38 3.63 -3.10 -7.44
CA ASP A 38 4.12 -4.27 -6.74
C ASP A 38 5.65 -4.19 -6.65
N LEU A 39 6.19 -4.12 -5.43
CA LEU A 39 7.64 -4.14 -5.16
C LEU A 39 8.08 -5.42 -4.41
N ASP A 40 7.24 -6.43 -4.34
CA ASP A 40 7.64 -7.73 -3.81
C ASP A 40 8.08 -8.64 -4.98
N PRO A 41 9.32 -9.18 -4.98
CA PRO A 41 9.79 -10.12 -5.99
C PRO A 41 8.92 -11.37 -6.13
N GLN A 42 8.08 -11.67 -5.12
CA GLN A 42 7.11 -12.75 -5.20
C GLN A 42 5.96 -12.47 -6.18
N GLY A 43 5.70 -11.20 -6.54
CA GLY A 43 4.66 -10.82 -7.49
C GLY A 43 3.25 -11.20 -7.05
N ASN A 44 2.98 -11.24 -5.74
CA ASN A 44 1.68 -11.66 -5.21
C ASN A 44 0.58 -10.62 -5.45
N ALA A 45 0.90 -9.32 -5.41
CA ALA A 45 -0.05 -8.27 -5.74
C ALA A 45 -0.38 -8.31 -7.24
N THR A 46 0.61 -8.55 -8.07
CA THR A 46 0.48 -8.74 -9.51
C THR A 46 -0.51 -9.86 -9.83
N MET A 47 -0.25 -11.07 -9.31
CA MET A 47 -1.15 -12.22 -9.49
C MET A 47 -2.56 -11.98 -8.93
N GLY A 48 -2.64 -11.29 -7.79
CA GLY A 48 -3.92 -10.96 -7.14
C GLY A 48 -4.80 -9.97 -7.91
N THR A 49 -4.29 -9.37 -8.99
CA THR A 49 -5.03 -8.48 -9.90
C THR A 49 -5.28 -9.10 -11.27
N GLY A 50 -4.93 -10.38 -11.47
CA GLY A 50 -5.17 -11.11 -12.71
C GLY A 50 -4.05 -10.98 -13.75
N ILE A 51 -2.94 -10.35 -13.41
CA ILE A 51 -1.77 -10.27 -14.29
C ILE A 51 -0.89 -11.51 -14.04
N ASP A 52 -0.57 -12.25 -15.11
CA ASP A 52 0.42 -13.33 -15.01
C ASP A 52 1.82 -12.72 -14.96
N LYS A 53 2.47 -12.82 -13.80
CA LYS A 53 3.82 -12.29 -13.57
C LYS A 53 4.90 -12.91 -14.45
N HIS A 54 4.61 -14.05 -15.09
CA HIS A 54 5.53 -14.75 -15.99
C HIS A 54 5.42 -14.28 -17.45
N ASP A 55 4.39 -13.48 -17.77
CA ASP A 55 4.10 -12.97 -19.11
C ASP A 55 4.02 -11.44 -19.13
N VAL A 56 4.95 -10.77 -18.42
CA VAL A 56 5.05 -9.31 -18.41
C VAL A 56 6.31 -8.86 -19.16
N GLU A 57 6.17 -7.90 -20.07
CA GLU A 57 7.30 -7.33 -20.83
C GLU A 57 8.15 -6.37 -19.98
N PHE A 58 7.48 -5.56 -19.15
CA PHE A 58 8.12 -4.62 -18.24
C PHE A 58 7.47 -4.72 -16.87
N SER A 59 8.28 -4.67 -15.83
CA SER A 59 7.90 -4.76 -14.44
C SER A 59 8.48 -3.60 -13.62
N SER A 60 8.25 -3.61 -12.32
CA SER A 60 8.89 -2.69 -11.38
C SER A 60 10.44 -2.83 -11.38
N CYS A 61 10.98 -3.96 -11.86
CA CYS A 61 12.41 -4.15 -12.07
C CYS A 61 12.96 -3.10 -13.05
N GLU A 62 12.44 -3.07 -14.28
CA GLU A 62 12.89 -2.17 -15.34
C GLU A 62 12.64 -0.71 -14.98
N VAL A 63 11.55 -0.42 -14.24
CA VAL A 63 11.27 0.93 -13.72
C VAL A 63 12.35 1.38 -12.75
N LEU A 64 12.74 0.55 -11.78
CA LEU A 64 13.77 0.89 -10.80
C LEU A 64 15.16 1.00 -11.42
N LEU A 65 15.46 0.20 -12.43
CA LEU A 65 16.72 0.27 -13.19
C LEU A 65 16.75 1.47 -14.14
N GLY A 66 15.61 2.10 -14.44
CA GLY A 66 15.48 3.20 -15.38
C GLY A 66 15.46 2.74 -16.85
N GLU A 67 15.18 1.46 -17.09
CA GLU A 67 15.10 0.84 -18.42
C GLU A 67 13.70 0.97 -19.04
N ALA A 68 12.68 1.16 -18.21
CA ALA A 68 11.32 1.46 -18.64
C ALA A 68 10.68 2.58 -17.80
N SER A 69 9.80 3.36 -18.41
CA SER A 69 8.93 4.30 -17.67
C SER A 69 7.74 3.57 -17.04
N ILE A 70 7.17 4.15 -15.97
CA ILE A 70 5.91 3.65 -15.39
C ILE A 70 4.79 3.61 -16.44
N ALA A 71 4.71 4.62 -17.32
CA ALA A 71 3.74 4.66 -18.40
C ALA A 71 3.84 3.46 -19.37
N LYS A 72 5.05 2.90 -19.54
CA LYS A 72 5.29 1.72 -20.36
C LYS A 72 5.05 0.41 -19.61
N ALA A 73 5.39 0.36 -18.32
CA ALA A 73 5.29 -0.84 -17.50
C ALA A 73 3.89 -1.07 -16.93
N ARG A 74 3.05 -0.03 -16.81
CA ARG A 74 1.71 -0.18 -16.23
C ARG A 74 0.76 -0.96 -17.13
N ILE A 75 -0.06 -1.79 -16.52
CA ILE A 75 -1.09 -2.61 -17.16
C ILE A 75 -2.44 -2.22 -16.55
N SER A 76 -3.42 -1.88 -17.41
CA SER A 76 -4.80 -1.66 -16.95
C SER A 76 -5.48 -3.01 -16.71
N VAL A 77 -6.08 -3.19 -15.53
CA VAL A 77 -6.71 -4.44 -15.12
C VAL A 77 -8.24 -4.37 -15.22
N GLU A 78 -8.92 -5.51 -14.98
CA GLU A 78 -10.39 -5.60 -15.04
C GLU A 78 -11.10 -4.57 -14.14
N THR A 79 -10.52 -4.23 -13.00
CA THR A 79 -11.03 -3.19 -12.10
C THR A 79 -10.89 -1.83 -12.76
N LYS A 80 -11.99 -1.28 -13.24
CA LYS A 80 -12.01 0.02 -13.94
C LYS A 80 -11.42 1.14 -13.07
N GLY A 81 -10.41 1.83 -13.61
CA GLY A 81 -9.72 2.93 -12.91
C GLY A 81 -8.53 2.48 -12.07
N LEU A 82 -8.13 1.21 -12.18
CA LEU A 82 -6.93 0.67 -11.57
C LEU A 82 -5.92 0.25 -12.64
N ASP A 83 -4.73 0.83 -12.57
CA ASP A 83 -3.54 0.39 -13.29
C ASP A 83 -2.55 -0.25 -12.33
N VAL A 84 -1.75 -1.19 -12.80
CA VAL A 84 -0.78 -1.94 -12.00
C VAL A 84 0.58 -1.92 -12.69
N VAL A 85 1.63 -1.54 -11.97
CA VAL A 85 3.01 -1.87 -12.35
C VAL A 85 3.32 -3.22 -11.72
N PRO A 86 3.47 -4.28 -12.56
CA PRO A 86 3.64 -5.63 -12.06
C PRO A 86 5.05 -5.87 -11.50
N SER A 87 5.21 -6.95 -10.76
CA SER A 87 6.48 -7.48 -10.26
C SER A 87 6.66 -8.94 -10.62
N ASN A 88 7.91 -9.35 -10.72
CA ASN A 88 8.33 -10.74 -10.86
C ASN A 88 9.67 -10.99 -10.14
N SER A 89 10.22 -12.20 -10.27
CA SER A 89 11.48 -12.60 -9.63
C SER A 89 12.70 -11.76 -10.02
N ASP A 90 12.68 -11.10 -11.19
CA ASP A 90 13.79 -10.29 -11.71
C ASP A 90 14.06 -9.07 -10.83
N LEU A 91 13.05 -8.64 -10.07
CA LEU A 91 13.19 -7.56 -9.09
C LEU A 91 14.26 -7.84 -8.01
N THR A 92 14.58 -9.13 -7.75
CA THR A 92 15.71 -9.50 -6.89
C THR A 92 17.06 -9.08 -7.50
N ALA A 93 17.20 -9.21 -8.83
CA ALA A 93 18.40 -8.76 -9.53
C ALA A 93 18.51 -7.23 -9.52
N ALA A 94 17.38 -6.51 -9.66
CA ALA A 94 17.34 -5.06 -9.55
C ALA A 94 17.80 -4.59 -8.16
N GLU A 95 17.41 -5.26 -7.08
CA GLU A 95 17.86 -4.93 -5.72
C GLU A 95 19.39 -4.97 -5.61
N VAL A 96 20.03 -6.01 -6.17
CA VAL A 96 21.49 -6.13 -6.18
C VAL A 96 22.15 -5.05 -7.05
N ALA A 97 21.61 -4.81 -8.24
CA ALA A 97 22.13 -3.80 -9.16
C ALA A 97 22.06 -2.38 -8.58
N LEU A 98 21.00 -2.07 -7.87
CA LEU A 98 20.81 -0.77 -7.22
C LEU A 98 21.83 -0.49 -6.11
N MET A 99 22.42 -1.50 -5.47
CA MET A 99 23.39 -1.30 -4.37
C MET A 99 24.56 -0.41 -4.75
N ASN A 100 24.97 -0.43 -6.03
CA ASN A 100 26.12 0.34 -6.54
C ASN A 100 25.69 1.55 -7.37
N THR A 101 24.40 1.93 -7.36
CA THR A 101 23.87 3.02 -8.17
C THR A 101 23.71 4.29 -7.33
N GLU A 102 24.16 5.42 -7.83
CA GLU A 102 23.94 6.73 -7.19
C GLU A 102 22.44 7.09 -7.22
N GLY A 103 21.93 7.64 -6.12
CA GLY A 103 20.51 7.99 -6.00
C GLY A 103 19.57 6.77 -5.98
N ARG A 104 20.11 5.58 -5.66
CA ARG A 104 19.39 4.30 -5.65
C ARG A 104 18.10 4.31 -4.85
N GLU A 105 18.05 5.10 -3.77
CA GLU A 105 16.89 5.23 -2.89
C GLU A 105 15.76 6.08 -3.49
N ARG A 106 16.02 6.81 -4.57
CA ARG A 106 15.08 7.77 -5.19
C ARG A 106 14.50 7.29 -6.51
N ARG A 107 14.92 6.13 -7.02
CA ARG A 107 14.56 5.64 -8.35
C ARG A 107 13.05 5.60 -8.59
N LEU A 108 12.31 5.05 -7.63
CA LEU A 108 10.86 5.00 -7.73
C LEU A 108 10.23 6.39 -7.63
N ARG A 109 10.72 7.25 -6.72
CA ARG A 109 10.22 8.63 -6.59
C ARG A 109 10.38 9.41 -7.88
N ASP A 110 11.54 9.33 -8.50
CA ASP A 110 11.84 10.04 -9.73
C ASP A 110 10.99 9.53 -10.91
N ALA A 111 10.76 8.21 -10.99
CA ALA A 111 9.87 7.62 -11.98
C ALA A 111 8.40 8.04 -11.78
N LEU A 112 7.93 8.16 -10.52
CA LEU A 112 6.57 8.56 -10.19
C LEU A 112 6.26 10.02 -10.52
N GLN A 113 7.24 10.92 -10.45
CA GLN A 113 7.05 12.35 -10.80
C GLN A 113 6.49 12.55 -12.20
N LEU A 114 6.75 11.62 -13.12
CA LEU A 114 6.31 11.71 -14.52
C LEU A 114 4.84 11.35 -14.73
N VAL A 115 4.22 10.65 -13.79
CA VAL A 115 2.85 10.11 -13.95
C VAL A 115 1.90 10.45 -12.79
N GLN A 116 2.39 11.05 -11.70
CA GLN A 116 1.60 11.26 -10.49
C GLN A 116 0.34 12.11 -10.70
N ASP A 117 0.31 12.99 -11.70
CA ASP A 117 -0.87 13.83 -12.01
C ASP A 117 -1.96 13.07 -12.77
N GLU A 118 -1.65 11.87 -13.28
CA GLU A 118 -2.64 11.01 -13.92
C GLU A 118 -3.51 10.26 -12.91
N TYR A 119 -3.10 10.18 -11.64
CA TYR A 119 -3.74 9.40 -10.59
C TYR A 119 -4.21 10.27 -9.42
N ASP A 120 -5.18 9.76 -8.68
CA ASP A 120 -5.64 10.34 -7.41
C ASP A 120 -4.94 9.66 -6.23
N TYR A 121 -4.65 8.34 -6.36
CA TYR A 121 -3.94 7.53 -5.37
C TYR A 121 -2.90 6.63 -6.04
N ILE A 122 -1.76 6.47 -5.38
CA ILE A 122 -0.72 5.50 -5.75
C ILE A 122 -0.45 4.63 -4.52
N LEU A 123 -0.61 3.31 -4.64
CA LEU A 123 -0.37 2.36 -3.57
C LEU A 123 0.82 1.48 -3.91
N ILE A 124 1.76 1.33 -2.98
CA ILE A 124 2.99 0.57 -3.19
C ILE A 124 2.98 -0.63 -2.24
N ASP A 125 2.90 -1.86 -2.79
CA ASP A 125 3.04 -3.09 -2.02
C ASP A 125 4.52 -3.38 -1.74
N CYS A 126 4.89 -3.51 -0.47
CA CYS A 126 6.27 -3.69 -0.05
C CYS A 126 6.54 -5.13 0.40
N PRO A 127 7.74 -5.67 0.12
CA PRO A 127 8.18 -6.94 0.69
C PRO A 127 8.26 -6.88 2.23
N PRO A 128 8.36 -8.04 2.92
CA PRO A 128 8.42 -8.07 4.39
C PRO A 128 9.78 -7.61 4.96
N SER A 129 10.77 -7.40 4.11
CA SER A 129 12.12 -6.98 4.51
C SER A 129 12.29 -5.47 4.39
N LEU A 130 13.12 -4.89 5.26
CA LEU A 130 13.58 -3.51 5.13
C LEU A 130 14.83 -3.49 4.23
N ASN A 131 14.63 -3.65 2.95
CA ASN A 131 15.67 -3.70 1.93
C ASN A 131 15.61 -2.46 1.01
N MET A 132 16.39 -2.45 -0.08
CA MET A 132 16.43 -1.36 -1.06
C MET A 132 15.06 -1.10 -1.72
N LEU A 133 14.25 -2.13 -1.92
CA LEU A 133 12.91 -2.01 -2.50
C LEU A 133 11.96 -1.25 -1.55
N THR A 134 11.93 -1.66 -0.28
CA THR A 134 11.16 -0.96 0.75
C THR A 134 11.67 0.47 0.97
N LEU A 135 12.98 0.69 0.89
CA LEU A 135 13.55 2.03 0.97
C LEU A 135 13.07 2.93 -0.18
N ASN A 136 13.02 2.41 -1.41
CA ASN A 136 12.44 3.13 -2.56
C ASN A 136 10.96 3.47 -2.36
N ALA A 137 10.16 2.52 -1.85
CA ALA A 137 8.76 2.75 -1.53
C ALA A 137 8.59 3.90 -0.51
N LEU A 138 9.33 3.86 0.60
CA LEU A 138 9.26 4.85 1.68
C LEU A 138 9.83 6.21 1.27
N THR A 139 10.81 6.24 0.36
CA THR A 139 11.35 7.49 -0.20
C THR A 139 10.36 8.16 -1.15
N ALA A 140 9.54 7.38 -1.85
CA ALA A 140 8.54 7.87 -2.80
C ALA A 140 7.21 8.23 -2.14
N ALA A 141 6.87 7.62 -1.02
CA ALA A 141 5.59 7.78 -0.35
C ALA A 141 5.49 9.07 0.48
N GLU A 142 4.31 9.65 0.58
CA GLU A 142 3.97 10.67 1.59
C GLU A 142 3.47 10.03 2.89
N GLY A 143 2.84 8.85 2.80
CA GLY A 143 2.26 8.15 3.95
C GLY A 143 2.52 6.66 3.95
N VAL A 144 2.56 6.10 5.17
CA VAL A 144 2.73 4.66 5.39
C VAL A 144 1.48 4.10 6.01
N ILE A 145 0.83 3.15 5.33
CA ILE A 145 -0.23 2.32 5.90
C ILE A 145 0.41 1.05 6.44
N ILE A 146 0.18 0.75 7.71
CA ILE A 146 0.79 -0.38 8.41
C ILE A 146 -0.29 -1.41 8.76
N PRO A 147 -0.50 -2.44 7.92
CA PRO A 147 -1.35 -3.58 8.27
C PRO A 147 -0.69 -4.39 9.36
N MET A 148 -1.45 -4.74 10.41
CA MET A 148 -0.94 -5.53 11.52
C MET A 148 -2.00 -6.42 12.14
N GLN A 149 -1.61 -7.59 12.60
CA GLN A 149 -2.45 -8.44 13.45
C GLN A 149 -2.29 -8.03 14.91
N CYS A 150 -3.39 -8.01 15.65
CA CYS A 150 -3.38 -7.74 17.08
C CYS A 150 -2.89 -8.97 17.87
N GLU A 151 -1.59 -9.19 17.87
CA GLU A 151 -0.90 -10.30 18.54
C GLU A 151 0.14 -9.78 19.53
N TYR A 152 0.66 -10.64 20.41
CA TYR A 152 1.51 -10.26 21.53
C TYR A 152 2.74 -9.42 21.11
N TYR A 153 3.49 -9.83 20.08
CA TYR A 153 4.68 -9.11 19.60
C TYR A 153 4.38 -7.99 18.59
N ALA A 154 3.12 -7.66 18.38
CA ALA A 154 2.75 -6.68 17.35
C ALA A 154 3.24 -5.26 17.68
N LEU A 155 3.23 -4.88 18.96
CA LEU A 155 3.65 -3.55 19.42
C LEU A 155 5.18 -3.36 19.31
N GLU A 156 5.96 -4.41 19.61
CA GLU A 156 7.41 -4.38 19.50
C GLU A 156 7.86 -4.20 18.04
N GLY A 157 7.31 -5.01 17.12
CA GLY A 157 7.60 -4.88 15.69
C GLY A 157 7.13 -3.54 15.10
N LEU A 158 6.04 -2.97 15.63
CA LEU A 158 5.57 -1.66 15.23
C LEU A 158 6.54 -0.55 15.66
N SER A 159 7.06 -0.60 16.89
CA SER A 159 8.02 0.38 17.39
C SER A 159 9.27 0.45 16.52
N ALA A 160 9.85 -0.69 16.16
CA ALA A 160 11.01 -0.77 15.28
C ALA A 160 10.74 -0.18 13.88
N LEU A 161 9.55 -0.42 13.32
CA LEU A 161 9.15 0.15 12.03
C LEU A 161 8.98 1.67 12.13
N ILE A 162 8.39 2.18 13.21
CA ILE A 162 8.21 3.62 13.41
C ILE A 162 9.58 4.31 13.55
N GLU A 163 10.52 3.74 14.31
CA GLU A 163 11.88 4.26 14.40
C GLU A 163 12.54 4.36 13.01
N THR A 164 12.37 3.35 12.18
CA THR A 164 12.85 3.38 10.79
C THR A 164 12.21 4.50 9.98
N ILE A 165 10.90 4.70 10.09
CA ILE A 165 10.17 5.78 9.40
C ILE A 165 10.72 7.14 9.86
N GLU A 166 10.94 7.36 11.15
CA GLU A 166 11.50 8.62 11.67
C GLU A 166 12.95 8.85 11.20
N GLN A 167 13.76 7.80 11.09
CA GLN A 167 15.11 7.90 10.51
C GLN A 167 15.08 8.31 9.04
N LEU A 168 14.18 7.73 8.24
CA LEU A 168 14.02 8.10 6.84
C LEU A 168 13.47 9.51 6.68
N LYS A 169 12.55 9.91 7.55
CA LYS A 169 12.04 11.28 7.60
C LYS A 169 13.15 12.30 7.90
N ALA A 170 14.09 11.97 8.77
CA ALA A 170 15.20 12.84 9.09
C ALA A 170 16.26 12.95 7.98
N THR A 171 16.31 11.99 7.04
CA THR A 171 17.42 11.87 6.09
C THR A 171 17.01 12.04 4.62
N VAL A 172 16.05 11.25 4.13
CA VAL A 172 15.75 11.15 2.68
C VAL A 172 14.37 11.63 2.29
N ASN A 173 13.38 11.58 3.20
CA ASN A 173 12.00 11.97 2.92
C ASN A 173 11.34 12.72 4.10
N PRO A 174 11.59 14.03 4.25
CA PRO A 174 11.02 14.83 5.36
C PRO A 174 9.49 14.86 5.41
N GLY A 175 8.82 14.58 4.29
CA GLY A 175 7.36 14.54 4.19
C GLY A 175 6.72 13.23 4.64
N LEU A 176 7.52 12.19 4.87
CA LEU A 176 7.00 10.86 5.21
C LEU A 176 6.29 10.86 6.57
N MET A 177 5.10 10.28 6.62
CA MET A 177 4.33 10.14 7.86
C MET A 177 3.68 8.76 7.98
N VAL A 178 3.34 8.36 9.19
CA VAL A 178 2.43 7.22 9.39
C VAL A 178 1.02 7.70 9.07
N GLU A 179 0.46 7.25 7.96
CA GLU A 179 -0.92 7.54 7.52
C GLU A 179 -1.93 6.81 8.38
N GLY A 180 -1.67 5.53 8.66
CA GLY A 180 -2.54 4.80 9.56
C GLY A 180 -2.13 3.36 9.85
N LEU A 181 -2.57 2.88 11.02
CA LEU A 181 -2.44 1.51 11.50
C LEU A 181 -3.72 0.77 11.19
N LEU A 182 -3.63 -0.30 10.39
CA LEU A 182 -4.77 -1.12 10.00
C LEU A 182 -4.75 -2.47 10.72
N ARG A 183 -5.74 -2.70 11.58
CA ARG A 183 -5.90 -3.98 12.26
C ARG A 183 -6.50 -5.00 11.30
N THR A 184 -5.73 -6.04 10.99
CA THR A 184 -6.09 -7.09 10.02
C THR A 184 -6.34 -8.43 10.72
N MET A 185 -7.10 -9.31 10.04
CA MET A 185 -7.50 -10.63 10.55
C MET A 185 -8.06 -10.57 11.97
N PHE A 186 -8.75 -9.48 12.26
CA PHE A 186 -9.28 -9.20 13.60
C PHE A 186 -10.45 -10.12 13.94
N ASP A 187 -10.39 -10.74 15.11
CA ASP A 187 -11.50 -11.50 15.70
C ASP A 187 -11.89 -10.86 17.04
N PRO A 188 -13.08 -10.24 17.14
CA PRO A 188 -13.52 -9.56 18.35
C PRO A 188 -13.78 -10.53 19.53
N ARG A 189 -13.85 -11.85 19.28
CA ARG A 189 -13.99 -12.88 20.33
C ARG A 189 -12.66 -13.19 21.01
N ASN A 190 -11.53 -12.81 20.39
CA ASN A 190 -10.20 -13.04 20.95
C ASN A 190 -9.86 -11.90 21.93
N LYS A 191 -9.74 -12.24 23.23
CA LYS A 191 -9.44 -11.29 24.31
C LYS A 191 -8.09 -10.60 24.06
N LEU A 192 -7.03 -11.35 23.70
CA LEU A 192 -5.72 -10.77 23.43
C LEU A 192 -5.78 -9.75 22.27
N ALA A 193 -6.52 -10.06 21.19
CA ALA A 193 -6.67 -9.14 20.08
C ALA A 193 -7.36 -7.84 20.50
N ASN A 194 -8.36 -7.90 21.37
CA ASN A 194 -9.03 -6.72 21.92
C ASN A 194 -8.10 -5.90 22.82
N ASP A 195 -7.33 -6.57 23.70
CA ASP A 195 -6.39 -5.90 24.60
C ASP A 195 -5.30 -5.17 23.81
N VAL A 196 -4.68 -5.82 22.79
CA VAL A 196 -3.68 -5.20 21.90
C VAL A 196 -4.31 -4.06 21.08
N SER A 197 -5.52 -4.24 20.56
CA SER A 197 -6.25 -3.19 19.84
C SER A 197 -6.49 -1.96 20.71
N THR A 198 -6.86 -2.15 21.97
CA THR A 198 -7.05 -1.06 22.93
C THR A 198 -5.73 -0.30 23.19
N GLN A 199 -4.64 -1.04 23.38
CA GLN A 199 -3.30 -0.44 23.56
C GLN A 199 -2.89 0.39 22.33
N LEU A 200 -3.14 -0.11 21.10
CA LEU A 200 -2.88 0.64 19.87
C LEU A 200 -3.66 1.96 19.83
N ILE A 201 -4.95 1.93 20.14
CA ILE A 201 -5.79 3.13 20.13
C ILE A 201 -5.33 4.12 21.20
N MET A 202 -4.95 3.65 22.39
CA MET A 202 -4.44 4.50 23.47
C MET A 202 -3.14 5.20 23.10
N HIS A 203 -2.22 4.53 22.38
CA HIS A 203 -0.91 5.09 22.05
C HIS A 203 -0.89 5.90 20.76
N PHE A 204 -1.68 5.52 19.75
CA PHE A 204 -1.63 6.09 18.41
C PHE A 204 -2.87 6.90 18.02
N GLY A 205 -3.93 6.84 18.83
CA GLY A 205 -5.13 7.68 18.67
C GLY A 205 -5.69 7.62 17.25
N ASP A 206 -5.81 8.80 16.64
CA ASP A 206 -6.40 9.00 15.31
C ASP A 206 -5.59 8.33 14.17
N LYS A 207 -4.36 7.91 14.42
CA LYS A 207 -3.58 7.13 13.45
C LYS A 207 -4.07 5.69 13.33
N VAL A 208 -4.85 5.17 14.26
CA VAL A 208 -5.48 3.86 14.13
C VAL A 208 -6.76 4.01 13.31
N TYR A 209 -6.86 3.30 12.18
CA TYR A 209 -8.11 3.29 11.43
C TYR A 209 -9.25 2.74 12.27
N ASN A 210 -10.44 3.37 12.20
CA ASN A 210 -11.65 2.83 12.81
C ASN A 210 -12.05 1.51 12.16
N THR A 211 -11.85 1.42 10.85
CA THR A 211 -12.10 0.23 10.06
C THR A 211 -11.20 -0.92 10.49
N LEU A 212 -11.77 -2.10 10.62
CA LEU A 212 -11.11 -3.37 10.90
C LEU A 212 -11.26 -4.29 9.70
N ILE A 213 -10.20 -5.06 9.38
CA ILE A 213 -10.30 -6.14 8.40
C ILE A 213 -10.46 -7.45 9.15
N PRO A 214 -11.63 -8.10 9.09
CA PRO A 214 -11.86 -9.35 9.81
C PRO A 214 -11.11 -10.51 9.15
N ARG A 215 -10.88 -11.59 9.88
CA ARG A 215 -10.51 -12.85 9.26
C ARG A 215 -11.67 -13.31 8.36
N ASN A 216 -11.37 -13.48 7.06
CA ASN A 216 -12.39 -13.78 6.05
C ASN A 216 -11.83 -14.73 4.98
N VAL A 217 -12.53 -15.84 4.73
CA VAL A 217 -12.10 -16.86 3.77
C VAL A 217 -12.06 -16.31 2.35
N ARG A 218 -12.99 -15.42 1.97
CA ARG A 218 -13.04 -14.83 0.63
C ARG A 218 -11.80 -13.99 0.28
N LEU A 219 -11.21 -13.33 1.30
CA LEU A 219 -9.94 -12.62 1.13
C LEU A 219 -8.76 -13.57 0.86
N ALA A 220 -8.82 -14.79 1.35
CA ALA A 220 -7.80 -15.81 1.10
C ALA A 220 -7.99 -16.54 -0.24
N GLU A 221 -9.23 -16.69 -0.70
CA GLU A 221 -9.58 -17.36 -1.95
C GLU A 221 -9.40 -16.47 -3.18
N ALA A 222 -9.79 -15.21 -3.09
CA ALA A 222 -9.80 -14.27 -4.22
C ALA A 222 -8.49 -14.21 -5.02
N PRO A 223 -7.28 -14.20 -4.39
CA PRO A 223 -6.01 -14.22 -5.13
C PRO A 223 -5.82 -15.45 -6.02
N SER A 224 -6.36 -16.62 -5.66
CA SER A 224 -6.28 -17.82 -6.50
C SER A 224 -7.11 -17.73 -7.78
N HIS A 225 -8.01 -16.74 -7.84
CA HIS A 225 -8.80 -16.41 -9.03
C HIS A 225 -8.28 -15.16 -9.75
N GLY A 226 -7.14 -14.60 -9.31
CA GLY A 226 -6.57 -13.38 -9.90
C GLY A 226 -7.48 -12.16 -9.74
N GLN A 227 -8.29 -12.10 -8.69
CA GLN A 227 -9.27 -11.04 -8.50
C GLN A 227 -9.17 -10.38 -7.13
N PRO A 228 -9.31 -9.04 -7.04
CA PRO A 228 -9.61 -8.38 -5.78
C PRO A 228 -10.95 -8.89 -5.21
N VAL A 229 -11.07 -8.93 -3.90
CA VAL A 229 -12.27 -9.50 -3.22
C VAL A 229 -13.58 -8.82 -3.62
N ILE A 230 -13.53 -7.53 -4.00
CA ILE A 230 -14.72 -6.78 -4.44
C ILE A 230 -15.29 -7.31 -5.77
N LEU A 231 -14.44 -7.89 -6.64
CA LEU A 231 -14.88 -8.57 -7.87
C LEU A 231 -15.26 -10.02 -7.58
N TYR A 232 -14.49 -10.70 -6.73
CA TYR A 232 -14.71 -12.11 -6.40
C TYR A 232 -16.00 -12.34 -5.60
N ASP A 233 -16.21 -11.59 -4.51
CA ASP A 233 -17.41 -11.63 -3.67
C ASP A 233 -17.63 -10.28 -2.97
N LYS A 234 -18.32 -9.36 -3.67
CA LYS A 234 -18.57 -8.01 -3.15
C LYS A 234 -19.47 -7.95 -1.90
N ALA A 235 -20.23 -8.99 -1.64
CA ALA A 235 -21.09 -9.08 -0.46
C ALA A 235 -20.35 -9.62 0.77
N SER A 236 -19.14 -10.12 0.59
CA SER A 236 -18.33 -10.64 1.70
C SER A 236 -17.97 -9.53 2.69
N ARG A 237 -17.80 -9.95 3.96
CA ARG A 237 -17.34 -9.03 5.02
C ARG A 237 -15.98 -8.41 4.69
N GLY A 238 -15.10 -9.15 4.00
CA GLY A 238 -13.80 -8.66 3.55
C GLY A 238 -13.93 -7.51 2.55
N ALA A 239 -14.76 -7.67 1.51
CA ALA A 239 -15.02 -6.63 0.51
C ALA A 239 -15.63 -5.39 1.13
N MET A 240 -16.64 -5.55 1.99
CA MET A 240 -17.28 -4.44 2.70
C MET A 240 -16.30 -3.68 3.61
N SER A 241 -15.37 -4.39 4.27
CA SER A 241 -14.37 -3.76 5.14
C SER A 241 -13.37 -2.94 4.33
N TYR A 242 -12.89 -3.40 3.17
CA TYR A 242 -12.00 -2.61 2.33
C TYR A 242 -12.69 -1.41 1.67
N LEU A 243 -13.97 -1.53 1.30
CA LEU A 243 -14.77 -0.38 0.88
C LEU A 243 -14.94 0.65 2.01
N ALA A 244 -15.16 0.19 3.24
CA ALA A 244 -15.24 1.06 4.41
C ALA A 244 -13.91 1.77 4.68
N LEU A 245 -12.77 1.06 4.54
CA LEU A 245 -11.43 1.63 4.65
C LEU A 245 -11.18 2.70 3.58
N ALA A 246 -11.52 2.42 2.33
CA ALA A 246 -11.42 3.41 1.26
C ALA A 246 -12.23 4.67 1.58
N GLY A 247 -13.47 4.51 2.05
CA GLY A 247 -14.31 5.63 2.49
C GLY A 247 -13.72 6.37 3.70
N GLU A 248 -13.06 5.69 4.64
CA GLU A 248 -12.38 6.34 5.77
C GLU A 248 -11.18 7.16 5.30
N ILE A 249 -10.35 6.64 4.39
CA ILE A 249 -9.21 7.36 3.81
C ILE A 249 -9.68 8.62 3.06
N LEU A 250 -10.74 8.52 2.27
CA LEU A 250 -11.29 9.67 1.54
C LEU A 250 -11.76 10.76 2.49
N ARG A 251 -12.50 10.42 3.56
CA ARG A 251 -12.95 11.40 4.56
C ARG A 251 -11.78 12.04 5.30
N ARG A 252 -10.73 11.29 5.67
CA ARG A 252 -9.52 11.84 6.30
C ARG A 252 -8.82 12.83 5.38
N ALA A 253 -8.75 12.54 4.08
CA ALA A 253 -8.16 13.43 3.09
C ALA A 253 -8.94 14.75 2.96
N GLU A 254 -10.26 14.70 2.97
CA GLU A 254 -11.13 15.89 2.94
C GLU A 254 -10.95 16.77 4.19
N GLN A 255 -10.78 16.16 5.35
CA GLN A 255 -10.56 16.88 6.62
C GLN A 255 -9.19 17.55 6.72
N GLN A 256 -8.20 17.07 5.98
CA GLN A 256 -6.85 17.62 5.92
C GLN A 256 -6.71 18.77 4.91
N GLN A 257 -7.67 18.93 3.99
CA GLN A 257 -7.69 20.07 3.08
C GLN A 257 -8.13 21.34 3.85
N PRO A 258 -7.39 22.46 3.74
CA PRO A 258 -7.86 23.72 4.32
C PRO A 258 -9.23 24.08 3.72
N PRO A 259 -10.15 24.66 4.50
CA PRO A 259 -11.45 25.10 3.98
C PRO A 259 -11.19 26.00 2.76
N ILE A 260 -11.85 25.68 1.65
CA ILE A 260 -11.83 26.55 0.47
C ILE A 260 -12.33 27.91 0.96
N ALA A 261 -11.44 28.91 0.98
CA ALA A 261 -11.83 30.28 1.26
C ALA A 261 -12.88 30.62 0.18
N GLU A 262 -14.14 30.75 0.60
CA GLU A 262 -15.17 31.33 -0.25
C GLU A 262 -14.61 32.68 -0.72
N ALA A 263 -14.32 32.77 -2.01
CA ALA A 263 -14.01 34.06 -2.61
C ALA A 263 -15.23 34.94 -2.39
N ALA A 264 -15.15 35.74 -1.32
CA ALA A 264 -16.11 36.78 -1.06
C ALA A 264 -16.06 37.70 -2.27
N GLY A 265 -17.07 37.58 -3.12
CA GLY A 265 -17.32 38.51 -4.19
C GLY A 265 -17.55 39.91 -3.59
N ALA A 266 -16.73 40.84 -3.97
CA ALA A 266 -16.98 42.26 -3.94
C ALA A 266 -17.28 42.72 -5.35
#